data_58419c61fa17a4adaffc9b6c684502f9
#
_entry.id   58419c61fa17a4adaffc9b6c684502f9
#
_cell.length_a   1.000
_cell.length_b   1.000
_cell.length_c   1.000
_cell.angle_alpha   90.00
_cell.angle_beta   90.00
_cell.angle_gamma   90.00
#
_symmetry.space_group_name_H-M   'P 1'
#
loop_
_entity.id
_entity.type
_entity.pdbx_description
1 polymer ?
#
loop_
_entity_poly.entity_id
_entity_poly.type
_entity_poly.pdbx_seq_one_letter_code
_entity_poly.pdbx_strand_id
1 'polypeptide(L)'
;GEGACAQNGVEGAGASAPAVGIVAGGVSAAYAREALTLITSQAARAGIPVPRYRFIAVGTPYPFPTETAAAFAEGLTDVIVFEELDSVLEEEMLKLAGARHLPLRVHGKLTGEANDRGENMTENIAGRLGRFFDRTHRSNGLAALVASTIGANDLSYEGPLPVRPPVLCAGCPHRGSFYAVKQALRGREAVLCGD
;
A
#
# COMPACT_ATOMS: atom_id res chain seq x y z
N GLY A 1 11.91 5.84 21.57
CA GLY A 1 12.57 5.63 20.30
C GLY A 1 11.64 6.13 19.21
N GLU A 2 12.02 7.20 18.52
CA GLU A 2 11.26 7.75 17.39
C GLU A 2 11.20 6.69 16.30
N GLY A 3 9.98 6.23 15.97
CA GLY A 3 9.74 5.32 14.87
C GLY A 3 10.22 5.96 13.57
N ALA A 4 11.16 5.30 12.90
CA ALA A 4 11.80 5.82 11.71
C ALA A 4 10.78 6.04 10.58
N CYS A 5 10.26 7.26 10.46
CA CYS A 5 9.64 7.75 9.25
C CYS A 5 10.76 8.01 8.24
N ALA A 6 11.00 7.09 7.34
CA ALA A 6 11.90 7.35 6.23
C ALA A 6 11.23 8.36 5.29
N GLN A 7 11.62 9.62 5.40
CA GLN A 7 11.32 10.62 4.38
C GLN A 7 12.17 10.28 3.15
N ASN A 8 11.56 9.82 2.11
CA ASN A 8 12.20 9.73 0.81
C ASN A 8 11.75 10.86 -0.06
N GLY A 9 12.72 11.54 -0.61
CA GLY A 9 12.74 12.82 -1.24
C GLY A 9 11.58 13.14 -2.20
N VAL A 10 11.46 14.43 -2.45
CA VAL A 10 10.63 14.98 -3.52
C VAL A 10 11.29 14.62 -4.84
N GLU A 11 10.84 13.57 -5.48
CA GLU A 11 11.25 13.22 -6.85
C GLU A 11 10.20 13.72 -7.82
N GLY A 12 10.62 14.43 -8.84
CA GLY A 12 9.77 14.93 -9.91
C GLY A 12 10.18 16.28 -10.43
N ALA A 13 10.29 16.45 -11.72
CA ALA A 13 10.73 17.67 -12.37
C ALA A 13 9.62 18.73 -12.46
N GLY A 14 9.93 20.00 -12.10
CA GLY A 14 9.11 21.18 -12.36
C GLY A 14 8.72 21.96 -11.10
N ALA A 15 9.12 23.22 -11.05
CA ALA A 15 9.06 24.07 -9.86
C ALA A 15 7.66 24.60 -9.46
N SER A 16 6.59 24.38 -10.23
CA SER A 16 5.31 25.07 -10.01
C SER A 16 4.04 24.20 -10.03
N ALA A 17 4.11 22.90 -10.29
CA ALA A 17 2.92 22.04 -10.27
C ALA A 17 2.62 21.51 -8.85
N PRO A 18 1.35 21.44 -8.43
CA PRO A 18 0.99 20.84 -7.16
C PRO A 18 1.44 19.37 -7.10
N ALA A 19 2.09 18.99 -5.99
CA ALA A 19 2.49 17.61 -5.75
C ALA A 19 1.33 16.81 -5.17
N VAL A 20 1.27 15.52 -5.48
CA VAL A 20 0.41 14.58 -4.77
C VAL A 20 1.20 13.84 -3.70
N GLY A 21 0.50 13.27 -2.73
CA GLY A 21 1.09 12.45 -1.68
C GLY A 21 0.80 10.96 -1.88
N ILE A 22 1.75 10.15 -1.46
CA ILE A 22 1.60 8.70 -1.37
C ILE A 22 2.01 8.30 0.03
N VAL A 23 1.07 7.72 0.76
CA VAL A 23 1.28 7.17 2.11
C VAL A 23 1.22 5.66 2.01
N ALA A 24 2.19 4.98 2.60
CA ALA A 24 2.14 3.52 2.63
C ALA A 24 2.68 2.95 3.93
N GLY A 25 2.10 1.85 4.39
CA GLY A 25 2.49 1.15 5.61
C GLY A 25 2.90 -0.30 5.36
N GLY A 26 3.75 -0.83 6.24
CA GLY A 26 4.17 -2.22 6.19
C GLY A 26 4.77 -2.62 4.84
N VAL A 27 4.43 -3.83 4.39
CA VAL A 27 4.91 -4.37 3.10
C VAL A 27 4.41 -3.55 1.90
N SER A 28 3.24 -2.92 2.01
CA SER A 28 2.70 -2.04 0.96
C SER A 28 3.64 -0.87 0.63
N ALA A 29 4.47 -0.43 1.59
CA ALA A 29 5.47 0.61 1.34
C ALA A 29 6.59 0.13 0.39
N ALA A 30 7.00 -1.14 0.48
CA ALA A 30 7.98 -1.73 -0.42
C ALA A 30 7.39 -1.86 -1.83
N TYR A 31 6.19 -2.39 -1.95
CA TYR A 31 5.49 -2.54 -3.24
C TYR A 31 5.19 -1.18 -3.89
N ALA A 32 4.82 -0.16 -3.11
CA ALA A 32 4.59 1.18 -3.65
C ALA A 32 5.86 1.82 -4.21
N ARG A 33 7.01 1.61 -3.57
CA ARG A 33 8.30 2.08 -4.12
C ARG A 33 8.66 1.37 -5.42
N GLU A 34 8.49 0.06 -5.46
CA GLU A 34 8.73 -0.73 -6.68
C GLU A 34 7.78 -0.29 -7.80
N ALA A 35 6.50 -0.10 -7.50
CA ALA A 35 5.51 0.40 -8.45
C ALA A 35 5.88 1.79 -9.00
N LEU A 36 6.36 2.70 -8.15
CA LEU A 36 6.83 4.01 -8.58
C LEU A 36 8.06 3.91 -9.49
N THR A 37 8.98 3.01 -9.17
CA THR A 37 10.16 2.74 -10.01
C THR A 37 9.75 2.21 -11.38
N LEU A 38 8.80 1.27 -11.42
CA LEU A 38 8.22 0.73 -12.64
C LEU A 38 7.57 1.84 -13.48
N ILE A 39 6.67 2.63 -12.88
CA ILE A 39 5.98 3.72 -13.56
C ILE A 39 6.97 4.73 -14.12
N THR A 40 7.92 5.20 -13.31
CA THR A 40 8.89 6.21 -13.69
C THR A 40 9.77 5.73 -14.85
N SER A 41 10.25 4.49 -14.79
CA SER A 41 11.10 3.93 -15.84
C SER A 41 10.35 3.71 -17.17
N GLN A 42 9.11 3.24 -17.13
CA GLN A 42 8.30 3.04 -18.33
C GLN A 42 7.82 4.37 -18.92
N ALA A 43 7.42 5.32 -18.08
CA ALA A 43 7.01 6.65 -18.48
C ALA A 43 8.15 7.41 -19.18
N ALA A 44 9.38 7.31 -18.67
CA ALA A 44 10.56 7.90 -19.30
C ALA A 44 10.81 7.33 -20.70
N ARG A 45 10.66 6.01 -20.89
CA ARG A 45 10.79 5.36 -22.21
C ARG A 45 9.69 5.78 -23.18
N ALA A 46 8.48 6.00 -22.67
CA ALA A 46 7.32 6.40 -23.47
C ALA A 46 7.22 7.92 -23.69
N GLY A 47 8.08 8.72 -23.06
CA GLY A 47 8.00 10.18 -23.10
C GLY A 47 6.76 10.76 -22.39
N ILE A 48 6.19 10.04 -21.44
CA ILE A 48 5.02 10.45 -20.66
C ILE A 48 5.50 11.09 -19.35
N PRO A 49 5.10 12.32 -19.01
CA PRO A 49 5.51 12.96 -17.77
C PRO A 49 4.83 12.31 -16.56
N VAL A 50 5.63 12.01 -15.53
CA VAL A 50 5.12 11.57 -14.23
C VAL A 50 4.91 12.81 -13.34
N PRO A 51 3.74 12.94 -12.70
CA PRO A 51 3.49 14.05 -11.78
C PRO A 51 4.49 14.06 -10.61
N ARG A 52 4.75 15.24 -10.08
CA ARG A 52 5.53 15.35 -8.83
C ARG A 52 4.75 14.71 -7.69
N TYR A 53 5.43 13.91 -6.91
CA TYR A 53 4.85 13.29 -5.73
C TYR A 53 5.77 13.40 -4.52
N ARG A 54 5.17 13.31 -3.34
CA ARG A 54 5.87 13.03 -2.07
C ARG A 54 5.50 11.63 -1.65
N PHE A 55 6.44 10.91 -1.09
CA PHE A 55 6.23 9.57 -0.55
C PHE A 55 6.61 9.51 0.92
N ILE A 56 5.74 8.93 1.74
CA ILE A 56 6.02 8.64 3.14
C ILE A 56 5.72 7.17 3.45
N ALA A 57 6.70 6.47 4.04
CA ALA A 57 6.48 5.15 4.61
C ALA A 57 6.22 5.28 6.11
N VAL A 58 5.05 4.84 6.56
CA VAL A 58 4.70 4.83 7.97
C VAL A 58 5.15 3.50 8.59
N GLY A 59 6.22 3.54 9.37
CA GLY A 59 6.78 2.35 10.02
C GLY A 59 6.06 1.96 11.31
N THR A 60 5.40 2.92 11.96
CA THR A 60 4.64 2.70 13.20
C THR A 60 3.26 3.33 13.05
N PRO A 61 2.22 2.52 12.79
CA PRO A 61 0.86 3.06 12.61
C PRO A 61 0.23 3.54 13.92
N TYR A 62 0.69 3.03 15.06
CA TYR A 62 0.20 3.44 16.39
C TYR A 62 1.36 3.58 17.41
N PRO A 63 1.47 4.73 18.12
CA PRO A 63 0.68 5.94 17.84
C PRO A 63 1.02 6.52 16.45
N PHE A 64 0.00 7.08 15.78
CA PHE A 64 0.19 7.67 14.45
C PHE A 64 1.12 8.88 14.51
N PRO A 65 2.09 9.02 13.59
CA PRO A 65 3.07 10.10 13.59
C PRO A 65 2.46 11.42 13.06
N THR A 66 1.52 11.99 13.80
CA THR A 66 0.66 13.11 13.40
C THR A 66 1.43 14.32 12.89
N GLU A 67 2.49 14.74 13.58
CA GLU A 67 3.24 15.95 13.19
C GLU A 67 4.05 15.71 11.89
N THR A 68 4.63 14.51 11.74
CA THR A 68 5.33 14.14 10.50
C THR A 68 4.36 14.05 9.32
N ALA A 69 3.19 13.46 9.55
CA ALA A 69 2.15 13.37 8.53
C ALA A 69 1.57 14.74 8.16
N ALA A 70 1.44 15.66 9.12
CA ALA A 70 1.01 17.02 8.86
C ALA A 70 2.03 17.79 7.99
N ALA A 71 3.31 17.72 8.34
CA ALA A 71 4.39 18.32 7.54
C ALA A 71 4.48 17.70 6.13
N PHE A 72 4.27 16.37 6.03
CA PHE A 72 4.18 15.70 4.72
C PHE A 72 3.02 16.21 3.88
N ALA A 73 1.85 16.45 4.49
CA ALA A 73 0.63 16.86 3.80
C ALA A 73 0.59 18.35 3.43
N GLU A 74 1.50 19.17 3.94
CA GLU A 74 1.52 20.60 3.70
C GLU A 74 1.60 20.93 2.19
N GLY A 75 0.62 21.71 1.71
CA GLY A 75 0.52 22.11 0.30
C GLY A 75 0.10 20.99 -0.66
N LEU A 76 -0.25 19.80 -0.19
CA LEU A 76 -0.86 18.75 -1.00
C LEU A 76 -2.38 18.95 -1.09
N THR A 77 -2.95 18.57 -2.23
CA THR A 77 -4.40 18.55 -2.44
C THR A 77 -4.96 17.13 -2.46
N ASP A 78 -4.13 16.15 -2.79
CA ASP A 78 -4.52 14.76 -2.95
C ASP A 78 -3.44 13.83 -2.38
N VAL A 79 -3.90 12.83 -1.62
CA VAL A 79 -3.05 11.78 -1.07
C VAL A 79 -3.70 10.42 -1.33
N ILE A 80 -2.92 9.44 -1.79
CA ILE A 80 -3.38 8.04 -1.86
C ILE A 80 -2.68 7.22 -0.78
N VAL A 81 -3.43 6.32 -0.15
CA VAL A 81 -2.97 5.48 0.96
C VAL A 81 -2.97 4.01 0.56
N PHE A 82 -1.84 3.33 0.78
CA PHE A 82 -1.69 1.88 0.59
C PHE A 82 -1.30 1.20 1.89
N GLU A 83 -2.15 0.29 2.34
CA GLU A 83 -1.95 -0.49 3.56
C GLU A 83 -2.64 -1.84 3.44
N GLU A 84 -2.19 -2.81 4.22
CA GLU A 84 -2.83 -4.12 4.30
C GLU A 84 -4.03 -4.10 5.24
N LEU A 85 -4.96 -5.02 5.05
CA LEU A 85 -6.12 -5.26 5.91
C LEU A 85 -6.99 -4.01 6.13
N ASP A 86 -7.07 -3.51 7.35
CA ASP A 86 -7.95 -2.38 7.72
C ASP A 86 -7.41 -1.02 7.27
N SER A 87 -8.30 -0.03 7.17
CA SER A 87 -8.01 1.34 6.72
C SER A 87 -7.44 2.24 7.82
N VAL A 88 -6.44 1.76 8.57
CA VAL A 88 -5.90 2.46 9.74
C VAL A 88 -5.19 3.77 9.36
N LEU A 89 -4.27 3.71 8.38
CA LEU A 89 -3.54 4.90 7.95
C LEU A 89 -4.43 5.88 7.18
N GLU A 90 -5.36 5.36 6.39
CA GLU A 90 -6.34 6.20 5.67
C GLU A 90 -7.23 6.98 6.64
N GLU A 91 -7.75 6.31 7.67
CA GLU A 91 -8.55 6.96 8.71
C GLU A 91 -7.76 8.00 9.50
N GLU A 92 -6.50 7.72 9.85
CA GLU A 92 -5.64 8.68 10.54
C GLU A 92 -5.33 9.91 9.65
N MET A 93 -5.12 9.72 8.34
CA MET A 93 -4.96 10.82 7.40
C MET A 93 -6.25 11.64 7.24
N LEU A 94 -7.41 11.01 7.23
CA LEU A 94 -8.71 11.69 7.22
C LEU A 94 -8.93 12.49 8.52
N LYS A 95 -8.64 11.91 9.68
CA LYS A 95 -8.70 12.60 10.98
C LYS A 95 -7.75 13.80 11.01
N LEU A 96 -6.52 13.61 10.52
CA LEU A 96 -5.53 14.68 10.42
C LEU A 96 -6.03 15.83 9.54
N ALA A 97 -6.53 15.51 8.34
CA ALA A 97 -7.05 16.50 7.40
C ALA A 97 -8.20 17.30 8.00
N GLY A 98 -9.14 16.63 8.67
CA GLY A 98 -10.24 17.29 9.37
C GLY A 98 -9.78 18.15 10.55
N ALA A 99 -8.94 17.62 11.43
CA ALA A 99 -8.47 18.31 12.63
C ALA A 99 -7.60 19.56 12.31
N ARG A 100 -6.86 19.52 11.23
CA ARG A 100 -5.98 20.62 10.80
C ARG A 100 -6.59 21.50 9.71
N HIS A 101 -7.85 21.23 9.32
CA HIS A 101 -8.56 21.95 8.23
C HIS A 101 -7.76 22.02 6.92
N LEU A 102 -7.08 20.90 6.58
CA LEU A 102 -6.30 20.82 5.36
C LEU A 102 -7.23 20.62 4.15
N PRO A 103 -7.00 21.30 3.01
CA PRO A 103 -7.76 21.08 1.78
C PRO A 103 -7.27 19.78 1.07
N LEU A 104 -7.24 18.68 1.81
CA LEU A 104 -6.65 17.42 1.40
C LEU A 104 -7.74 16.38 1.13
N ARG A 105 -7.75 15.84 -0.08
CA ARG A 105 -8.55 14.66 -0.42
C ARG A 105 -7.71 13.41 -0.18
N VAL A 106 -8.25 12.52 0.66
CA VAL A 106 -7.60 11.26 0.97
C VAL A 106 -8.29 10.16 0.16
N HIS A 107 -7.49 9.42 -0.57
CA HIS A 107 -7.88 8.33 -1.46
C HIS A 107 -7.31 7.02 -0.91
N GLY A 108 -8.11 5.98 -0.90
CA GLY A 108 -7.66 4.70 -0.37
C GLY A 108 -8.73 3.62 -0.49
N LYS A 109 -8.86 2.78 0.52
CA LYS A 109 -9.84 1.69 0.59
C LYS A 109 -11.26 2.23 0.70
N LEU A 110 -11.47 3.24 1.56
CA LEU A 110 -12.78 3.84 1.81
C LEU A 110 -13.36 4.52 0.57
N THR A 111 -12.50 4.96 -0.35
CA THR A 111 -12.90 5.55 -1.64
C THR A 111 -12.87 4.56 -2.79
N GLY A 112 -12.51 3.30 -2.56
CA GLY A 112 -12.39 2.25 -3.57
C GLY A 112 -11.15 2.38 -4.47
N GLU A 113 -10.21 3.24 -4.12
CA GLU A 113 -9.01 3.53 -4.92
C GLU A 113 -7.79 2.71 -4.51
N ALA A 114 -7.83 2.08 -3.34
CA ALA A 114 -6.93 1.01 -2.93
C ALA A 114 -7.73 -0.30 -2.74
N ASN A 115 -7.02 -1.44 -2.69
CA ASN A 115 -7.68 -2.72 -2.46
C ASN A 115 -8.20 -2.80 -1.02
N ASP A 116 -9.45 -3.19 -0.86
CA ASP A 116 -10.10 -3.42 0.44
C ASP A 116 -9.90 -4.85 0.95
N ARG A 117 -9.44 -5.76 0.08
CA ARG A 117 -9.20 -7.16 0.41
C ARG A 117 -8.11 -7.76 -0.48
N GLY A 118 -7.56 -8.88 -0.06
CA GLY A 118 -6.42 -9.53 -0.71
C GLY A 118 -5.11 -8.80 -0.42
N GLU A 119 -4.02 -9.33 -0.91
CA GLU A 119 -2.69 -8.75 -0.74
C GLU A 119 -2.44 -7.60 -1.71
N ASN A 120 -1.72 -6.59 -1.25
CA ASN A 120 -1.11 -5.62 -2.14
C ASN A 120 0.11 -6.25 -2.83
N MET A 121 0.26 -5.93 -4.10
CA MET A 121 1.40 -6.32 -4.93
C MET A 121 1.84 -5.14 -5.79
N THR A 122 3.06 -5.18 -6.29
CA THR A 122 3.60 -4.13 -7.15
C THR A 122 2.66 -3.79 -8.31
N GLU A 123 2.10 -4.81 -8.95
CA GLU A 123 1.23 -4.67 -10.12
C GLU A 123 -0.08 -3.96 -9.80
N ASN A 124 -0.76 -4.38 -8.72
CA ASN A 124 -2.04 -3.75 -8.38
C ASN A 124 -1.85 -2.31 -7.88
N ILE A 125 -0.80 -2.03 -7.12
CA ILE A 125 -0.45 -0.67 -6.69
C ILE A 125 -0.04 0.18 -7.90
N ALA A 126 0.77 -0.33 -8.83
CA ALA A 126 1.16 0.38 -10.04
C ALA A 126 -0.07 0.78 -10.88
N GLY A 127 -1.00 -0.15 -11.09
CA GLY A 127 -2.24 0.13 -11.79
C GLY A 127 -3.10 1.21 -11.12
N ARG A 128 -3.15 1.23 -9.80
CA ARG A 128 -3.87 2.25 -9.02
C ARG A 128 -3.16 3.60 -9.03
N LEU A 129 -1.85 3.62 -8.89
CA LEU A 129 -1.04 4.83 -9.02
C LEU A 129 -1.16 5.46 -10.41
N GLY A 130 -1.13 4.67 -11.47
CA GLY A 130 -1.33 5.17 -12.83
C GLY A 130 -2.67 5.90 -12.98
N ARG A 131 -3.77 5.29 -12.50
CA ARG A 131 -5.10 5.93 -12.49
C ARG A 131 -5.17 7.16 -11.60
N PHE A 132 -4.54 7.12 -10.44
CA PHE A 132 -4.48 8.25 -9.51
C PHE A 132 -3.75 9.45 -10.13
N PHE A 133 -2.59 9.23 -10.75
CA PHE A 133 -1.84 10.26 -11.44
C PHE A 133 -2.61 10.86 -12.62
N ASP A 134 -3.23 10.04 -13.46
CA ASP A 134 -4.01 10.54 -14.60
C ASP A 134 -5.17 11.41 -14.15
N ARG A 135 -5.86 11.02 -13.07
CA ARG A 135 -7.02 11.74 -12.56
C ARG A 135 -6.66 13.05 -11.88
N THR A 136 -5.62 13.06 -11.05
CA THR A 136 -5.27 14.21 -10.20
C THR A 136 -4.47 15.28 -10.95
N HIS A 137 -3.68 14.89 -11.92
CA HIS A 137 -2.77 15.78 -12.65
C HIS A 137 -3.05 15.87 -14.14
N ARG A 138 -4.15 15.26 -14.60
CA ARG A 138 -4.48 15.19 -16.03
C ARG A 138 -3.30 14.68 -16.86
N SER A 139 -2.45 13.84 -16.28
CA SER A 139 -1.50 13.03 -17.04
C SER A 139 -2.32 12.12 -17.94
N ASN A 140 -2.09 12.18 -19.23
CA ASN A 140 -2.82 11.32 -20.14
C ASN A 140 -1.94 10.14 -20.51
N GLY A 141 -2.30 8.95 -20.00
CA GLY A 141 -1.74 7.71 -20.48
C GLY A 141 -0.89 6.90 -19.51
N LEU A 142 -0.66 7.34 -18.28
CA LEU A 142 0.06 6.53 -17.30
C LEU A 142 -0.70 5.26 -16.93
N ALA A 143 -2.02 5.36 -16.75
CA ALA A 143 -2.86 4.20 -16.48
C ALA A 143 -2.81 3.17 -17.62
N ALA A 144 -2.90 3.64 -18.87
CA ALA A 144 -2.84 2.77 -20.04
C ALA A 144 -1.43 2.15 -20.22
N LEU A 145 -0.37 2.93 -20.02
CA LEU A 145 1.01 2.45 -20.07
C LEU A 145 1.26 1.35 -19.05
N VAL A 146 0.84 1.57 -17.80
CA VAL A 146 1.00 0.58 -16.72
C VAL A 146 0.19 -0.68 -17.03
N ALA A 147 -1.06 -0.54 -17.47
CA ALA A 147 -1.91 -1.67 -17.83
C ALA A 147 -1.27 -2.52 -18.95
N SER A 148 -0.71 -1.90 -19.97
CA SER A 148 -0.02 -2.63 -21.06
C SER A 148 1.24 -3.33 -20.56
N THR A 149 2.00 -2.70 -19.65
CA THR A 149 3.23 -3.28 -19.08
C THR A 149 2.92 -4.49 -18.20
N ILE A 150 1.89 -4.39 -17.36
CA ILE A 150 1.46 -5.48 -16.49
C ILE A 150 0.87 -6.61 -17.33
N GLY A 151 -0.02 -6.31 -18.29
CA GLY A 151 -0.63 -7.32 -19.15
C GLY A 151 0.37 -8.10 -19.99
N ALA A 152 1.49 -7.47 -20.40
CA ALA A 152 2.56 -8.16 -21.11
C ALA A 152 3.31 -9.21 -20.24
N ASN A 153 3.21 -9.10 -18.92
CA ASN A 153 3.82 -10.01 -17.96
C ASN A 153 2.79 -10.94 -17.28
N ASP A 154 1.56 -11.00 -17.82
CA ASP A 154 0.54 -11.89 -17.28
C ASP A 154 0.96 -13.36 -17.50
N LEU A 155 1.29 -14.03 -16.41
CA LEU A 155 1.65 -15.44 -16.33
C LEU A 155 0.48 -16.27 -15.80
N SER A 156 -0.76 -15.86 -16.06
CA SER A 156 -1.94 -16.58 -15.60
C SER A 156 -1.89 -18.06 -16.04
N TYR A 157 -2.12 -18.95 -15.10
CA TYR A 157 -2.19 -20.38 -15.33
C TYR A 157 -3.65 -20.81 -15.38
N GLU A 158 -4.11 -21.24 -16.54
CA GLU A 158 -5.51 -21.66 -16.77
C GLU A 158 -5.78 -23.15 -16.45
N GLY A 159 -4.76 -23.91 -16.07
CA GLY A 159 -4.90 -25.33 -15.80
C GLY A 159 -5.48 -25.64 -14.41
N PRO A 160 -5.90 -26.89 -14.15
CA PRO A 160 -6.38 -27.30 -12.82
C PRO A 160 -5.23 -27.25 -11.81
N LEU A 161 -5.37 -26.44 -10.77
CA LEU A 161 -4.43 -26.43 -9.66
C LEU A 161 -4.65 -27.65 -8.75
N PRO A 162 -3.59 -28.34 -8.29
CA PRO A 162 -3.72 -29.41 -7.33
C PRO A 162 -4.31 -28.89 -6.01
N VAL A 163 -5.23 -29.64 -5.43
CA VAL A 163 -5.77 -29.34 -4.10
C VAL A 163 -4.64 -29.38 -3.09
N ARG A 164 -4.42 -28.27 -2.39
CA ARG A 164 -3.45 -28.15 -1.30
C ARG A 164 -4.19 -27.88 0.00
N PRO A 165 -4.60 -28.91 0.74
CA PRO A 165 -5.21 -28.69 2.04
C PRO A 165 -4.21 -27.98 2.98
N PRO A 166 -4.68 -27.14 3.89
CA PRO A 166 -3.81 -26.51 4.86
C PRO A 166 -3.12 -27.58 5.72
N VAL A 167 -1.80 -27.59 5.70
CA VAL A 167 -0.97 -28.52 6.46
C VAL A 167 0.17 -27.78 7.14
N LEU A 168 0.51 -28.19 8.36
CA LEU A 168 1.66 -27.66 9.04
C LEU A 168 2.95 -28.20 8.40
N CYS A 169 3.87 -27.32 8.03
CA CYS A 169 5.16 -27.69 7.45
C CYS A 169 5.96 -28.61 8.37
N ALA A 170 6.85 -29.42 7.82
CA ALA A 170 7.81 -30.20 8.59
C ALA A 170 8.72 -29.24 9.36
N GLY A 171 8.89 -29.45 10.68
CA GLY A 171 9.68 -28.56 11.54
C GLY A 171 8.98 -27.22 11.93
N CYS A 172 7.73 -27.02 11.55
CA CYS A 172 6.98 -25.83 11.93
C CYS A 172 6.82 -25.73 13.45
N PRO A 173 7.18 -24.59 14.08
CA PRO A 173 7.04 -24.41 15.54
C PRO A 173 5.59 -24.44 16.01
N HIS A 174 4.62 -24.12 15.16
CA HIS A 174 3.18 -24.24 15.46
C HIS A 174 2.78 -25.67 15.83
N ARG A 175 3.44 -26.68 15.25
CA ARG A 175 3.19 -28.09 15.61
C ARG A 175 3.49 -28.35 17.09
N GLY A 176 4.59 -27.78 17.60
CA GLY A 176 4.95 -27.86 19.02
C GLY A 176 3.94 -27.15 19.91
N SER A 177 3.55 -25.95 19.54
CA SER A 177 2.54 -25.16 20.27
C SER A 177 1.19 -25.87 20.33
N PHE A 178 0.69 -26.36 19.21
CA PHE A 178 -0.59 -27.08 19.17
C PHE A 178 -0.54 -28.38 19.95
N TYR A 179 0.59 -29.10 19.90
CA TYR A 179 0.79 -30.31 20.71
C TYR A 179 0.77 -30.00 22.21
N ALA A 180 1.50 -28.96 22.63
CA ALA A 180 1.55 -28.53 24.04
C ALA A 180 0.16 -28.13 24.56
N VAL A 181 -0.59 -27.33 23.79
CA VAL A 181 -1.95 -26.94 24.14
C VAL A 181 -2.87 -28.15 24.23
N LYS A 182 -2.79 -29.07 23.27
CA LYS A 182 -3.58 -30.31 23.28
C LYS A 182 -3.27 -31.18 24.51
N GLN A 183 -2.01 -31.25 24.93
CA GLN A 183 -1.64 -32.00 26.16
C GLN A 183 -2.14 -31.29 27.42
N ALA A 184 -1.99 -29.97 27.50
CA ALA A 184 -2.43 -29.16 28.65
C ALA A 184 -3.95 -29.21 28.87
N LEU A 185 -4.71 -29.35 27.79
CA LEU A 185 -6.18 -29.42 27.82
C LEU A 185 -6.74 -30.86 27.83
N ARG A 186 -5.88 -31.84 27.93
CA ARG A 186 -6.32 -33.25 27.92
C ARG A 186 -7.30 -33.55 29.08
N GLY A 187 -8.48 -34.05 28.74
CA GLY A 187 -9.53 -34.32 29.71
C GLY A 187 -10.31 -33.09 30.18
N ARG A 188 -10.09 -31.93 29.56
CA ARG A 188 -10.87 -30.72 29.82
C ARG A 188 -11.74 -30.37 28.61
N GLU A 189 -12.93 -29.86 28.90
CA GLU A 189 -13.76 -29.29 27.84
C GLU A 189 -13.24 -27.90 27.48
N ALA A 190 -12.83 -27.70 26.23
CA ALA A 190 -12.26 -26.43 25.76
C ALA A 190 -12.51 -26.23 24.27
N VAL A 191 -12.70 -25.01 23.87
CA VAL A 191 -12.77 -24.56 22.48
C VAL A 191 -11.48 -23.83 22.14
N LEU A 192 -10.76 -24.29 21.14
CA LEU A 192 -9.54 -23.66 20.64
C LEU A 192 -9.90 -22.80 19.43
N CYS A 193 -9.63 -21.50 19.53
CA CYS A 193 -9.79 -20.56 18.44
C CYS A 193 -8.41 -20.06 18.02
N GLY A 194 -8.15 -20.06 16.72
CA GLY A 194 -6.89 -19.58 16.14
C GLY A 194 -6.80 -19.90 14.66
N ASP A 195 -5.95 -19.18 13.98
CA ASP A 195 -5.56 -19.42 12.57
C ASP A 195 -4.45 -20.46 12.48
#